data_8e9d9258def84c3e5e73464f61daed13
#
_entry.id   8e9d9258def84c3e5e73464f61daed13
#
_cell.length_a   1.000
_cell.length_b   1.000
_cell.length_c   1.000
_cell.angle_alpha   90.00
_cell.angle_beta   90.00
_cell.angle_gamma   90.00
#
_symmetry.space_group_name_H-M   'P 1'
#
loop_
_entity.id
_entity.type
_entity.pdbx_description
1 polymer ?
#
loop_
_entity_poly.entity_id
_entity_poly.type
_entity_poly.pdbx_seq_one_letter_code
_entity_poly.pdbx_strand_id
1 'polypeptide(L)'
;MLRCDPDDFERLVVDELDALPDEMVDGLDNVVFVVEDRPEDGSLDLLGLYDGVAMTERGQYGFGEMPDRIVVYREPHLHEAEDLDALRDLVHVTLVHEIAHFHGIDDDRLHELGWA
;
A
#
# COMPACT_ATOMS: atom_id res chain seq x y z
N MET A 1 21.49 -3.04 -5.33
CA MET A 1 20.01 -3.06 -5.43
C MET A 1 19.54 -4.49 -5.70
N LEU A 2 18.55 -4.92 -4.94
CA LEU A 2 17.91 -6.20 -5.13
C LEU A 2 17.21 -6.26 -6.49
N ARG A 3 17.21 -7.44 -7.12
CA ARG A 3 16.56 -7.63 -8.42
C ARG A 3 15.26 -8.38 -8.27
N CYS A 4 14.20 -7.81 -8.81
CA CYS A 4 12.89 -8.44 -8.88
C CYS A 4 12.16 -7.78 -10.05
N ASP A 5 11.86 -8.54 -11.09
CA ASP A 5 11.23 -7.94 -12.26
C ASP A 5 9.79 -7.50 -11.95
N PRO A 6 9.19 -6.67 -12.82
CA PRO A 6 7.84 -6.15 -12.55
C PRO A 6 6.78 -7.22 -12.31
N ASP A 7 6.80 -8.30 -13.07
CA ASP A 7 5.81 -9.38 -12.93
C ASP A 7 5.97 -10.13 -11.61
N ASP A 8 7.19 -10.42 -11.22
CA ASP A 8 7.48 -11.10 -9.96
C ASP A 8 7.15 -10.20 -8.77
N PHE A 9 7.45 -8.91 -8.88
CA PHE A 9 7.11 -7.96 -7.83
C PHE A 9 5.60 -7.84 -7.66
N GLU A 10 4.87 -7.78 -8.76
CA GLU A 10 3.40 -7.72 -8.72
C GLU A 10 2.81 -8.94 -8.03
N ARG A 11 3.32 -10.14 -8.34
CA ARG A 11 2.88 -11.37 -7.66
C ARG A 11 3.16 -11.33 -6.18
N LEU A 12 4.32 -10.79 -5.79
CA LEU A 12 4.68 -10.66 -4.40
C LEU A 12 3.70 -9.74 -3.68
N VAL A 13 3.34 -8.62 -4.30
CA VAL A 13 2.36 -7.68 -3.73
C VAL A 13 1.00 -8.37 -3.57
N VAL A 14 0.55 -9.11 -4.57
CA VAL A 14 -0.72 -9.84 -4.50
C VAL A 14 -0.69 -10.87 -3.37
N ASP A 15 0.41 -11.63 -3.26
CA ASP A 15 0.56 -12.64 -2.21
C ASP A 15 0.50 -12.01 -0.82
N GLU A 16 1.17 -10.87 -0.62
CA GLU A 16 1.15 -10.18 0.65
C GLU A 16 -0.22 -9.58 0.95
N LEU A 17 -0.89 -9.07 -0.06
CA LEU A 17 -2.25 -8.53 0.09
C LEU A 17 -3.23 -9.64 0.50
N ASP A 18 -3.13 -10.81 -0.14
CA ASP A 18 -3.98 -11.96 0.18
C ASP A 18 -3.72 -12.51 1.57
N ALA A 19 -2.53 -12.30 2.11
CA ALA A 19 -2.15 -12.78 3.44
C ALA A 19 -2.56 -11.82 4.57
N LEU A 20 -3.07 -10.64 4.24
CA LEU A 20 -3.50 -9.68 5.27
C LEU A 20 -4.73 -10.17 6.02
N PRO A 21 -4.85 -9.84 7.32
CA PRO A 21 -6.05 -10.18 8.08
C PRO A 21 -7.31 -9.60 7.44
N ASP A 22 -8.41 -10.35 7.53
CA ASP A 22 -9.69 -9.92 6.96
C ASP A 22 -10.11 -8.55 7.51
N GLU A 23 -9.84 -8.27 8.78
CA GLU A 23 -10.21 -7.00 9.40
C GLU A 23 -9.58 -5.77 8.73
N MET A 24 -8.41 -5.96 8.09
CA MET A 24 -7.75 -4.87 7.37
C MET A 24 -8.36 -4.64 6.00
N VAL A 25 -8.77 -5.73 5.32
CA VAL A 25 -9.26 -5.64 3.94
C VAL A 25 -10.78 -5.56 3.87
N ASP A 26 -11.48 -5.96 4.91
CA ASP A 26 -12.94 -5.80 4.99
C ASP A 26 -13.27 -4.30 4.95
N GLY A 27 -14.23 -3.94 4.13
CA GLY A 27 -14.62 -2.55 3.98
C GLY A 27 -13.79 -1.78 2.96
N LEU A 28 -12.79 -2.39 2.35
CA LEU A 28 -12.12 -1.81 1.19
C LEU A 28 -13.10 -1.84 0.03
N ASP A 29 -13.69 -0.71 -0.26
CA ASP A 29 -14.72 -0.60 -1.29
C ASP A 29 -14.22 0.36 -2.37
N ASN A 30 -14.30 -0.08 -3.62
CA ASN A 30 -13.90 0.72 -4.75
C ASN A 30 -12.44 1.18 -4.66
N VAL A 31 -11.55 0.25 -4.30
CA VAL A 31 -10.10 0.51 -4.18
C VAL A 31 -9.36 -0.36 -5.19
N VAL A 32 -8.45 0.24 -5.93
CA VAL A 32 -7.57 -0.47 -6.86
C VAL A 32 -6.14 -0.44 -6.33
N PHE A 33 -5.47 -1.58 -6.41
CA PHE A 33 -4.05 -1.68 -6.08
C PHE A 33 -3.26 -1.65 -7.37
N VAL A 34 -2.30 -0.74 -7.45
CA VAL A 34 -1.50 -0.51 -8.65
C VAL A 34 -0.02 -0.62 -8.29
N VAL A 35 0.74 -1.31 -9.12
CA VAL A 35 2.19 -1.39 -8.99
C VAL A 35 2.81 -0.52 -10.07
N GLU A 36 3.66 0.41 -9.68
CA GLU A 36 4.42 1.25 -10.60
C GLU A 36 5.91 1.15 -10.28
N ASP A 37 6.75 1.48 -11.24
CA ASP A 37 8.20 1.37 -11.05
C ASP A 37 8.74 2.45 -10.12
N ARG A 38 8.35 3.70 -10.34
CA ARG A 38 8.82 4.86 -9.57
C ARG A 38 7.73 5.90 -9.40
N PRO A 39 7.82 6.73 -8.34
CA PRO A 39 7.03 7.96 -8.27
C PRO A 39 7.35 8.89 -9.44
N GLU A 40 6.45 9.80 -9.75
CA GLU A 40 6.61 10.76 -10.86
C GLU A 40 7.88 11.58 -10.74
N ASP A 41 8.29 11.93 -9.53
CA ASP A 41 9.50 12.73 -9.30
C ASP A 41 10.78 11.88 -9.32
N GLY A 42 10.67 10.57 -9.52
CA GLY A 42 11.82 9.68 -9.55
C GLY A 42 12.41 9.35 -8.19
N SER A 43 11.76 9.77 -7.11
CA SER A 43 12.24 9.53 -5.74
C SER A 43 12.33 8.03 -5.44
N LEU A 44 13.35 7.64 -4.69
CA LEU A 44 13.48 6.29 -4.15
C LEU A 44 13.05 6.20 -2.68
N ASP A 45 12.57 7.31 -2.11
CA ASP A 45 12.18 7.38 -0.71
C ASP A 45 10.71 7.08 -0.48
N LEU A 46 9.87 7.21 -1.51
CA LEU A 46 8.44 6.97 -1.39
C LEU A 46 8.13 5.53 -1.81
N LEU A 47 7.68 4.73 -0.85
CA LEU A 47 7.39 3.31 -1.07
C LEU A 47 5.97 3.07 -1.58
N GLY A 48 5.03 3.89 -1.17
CA GLY A 48 3.64 3.74 -1.56
C GLY A 48 2.88 5.05 -1.45
N LEU A 49 1.67 5.06 -2.00
CA LEU A 49 0.82 6.25 -2.01
C LEU A 49 -0.64 5.82 -1.98
N TYR A 50 -1.41 6.43 -1.08
CA TYR A 50 -2.86 6.35 -1.14
C TYR A 50 -3.38 7.59 -1.88
N ASP A 51 -4.06 7.35 -2.98
CA ASP A 51 -4.62 8.40 -3.83
C ASP A 51 -6.14 8.26 -3.83
N GLY A 52 -6.80 9.10 -3.05
CA GLY A 52 -8.24 9.06 -2.91
C GLY A 52 -8.70 9.90 -1.72
N VAL A 53 -9.93 9.65 -1.29
CA VAL A 53 -10.52 10.33 -0.15
C VAL A 53 -10.70 9.31 0.98
N ALA A 54 -10.04 9.55 2.10
CA ALA A 54 -10.11 8.64 3.24
C ALA A 54 -11.57 8.44 3.69
N MET A 55 -11.86 7.24 4.20
CA MET A 55 -13.20 6.82 4.61
C MET A 55 -13.83 7.82 5.57
N THR A 56 -13.04 8.37 6.50
CA THR A 56 -13.50 9.32 7.50
C THR A 56 -13.95 10.66 6.91
N GLU A 57 -13.58 10.95 5.67
CA GLU A 57 -13.83 12.22 5.01
C GLU A 57 -14.87 12.14 3.89
N ARG A 58 -15.44 10.96 3.64
CA ARG A 58 -16.32 10.72 2.49
C ARG A 58 -17.73 11.26 2.65
N GLY A 59 -18.13 11.61 3.84
CA GLY A 59 -19.50 12.03 4.12
C GLY A 59 -19.98 13.22 3.28
N GLN A 60 -19.09 14.06 2.82
CA GLN A 60 -19.45 15.26 2.04
C GLN A 60 -19.41 15.04 0.53
N TYR A 61 -18.70 14.01 0.09
CA TYR A 61 -18.50 13.76 -1.33
C TYR A 61 -19.41 12.66 -1.85
N GLY A 62 -19.43 11.54 -1.19
CA GLY A 62 -20.44 10.51 -1.36
C GLY A 62 -20.61 9.89 -2.75
N PHE A 63 -19.70 10.10 -3.68
CA PHE A 63 -19.97 9.76 -5.06
C PHE A 63 -19.49 8.40 -5.48
N GLY A 64 -18.30 8.01 -5.07
CA GLY A 64 -17.77 6.69 -5.42
C GLY A 64 -17.62 6.45 -6.92
N GLU A 65 -17.66 7.48 -7.76
CA GLU A 65 -17.53 7.30 -9.20
C GLU A 65 -16.13 6.88 -9.59
N MET A 66 -15.12 7.44 -8.89
CA MET A 66 -13.73 7.11 -9.18
C MET A 66 -13.15 6.24 -8.07
N PRO A 67 -12.51 5.12 -8.43
CA PRO A 67 -11.90 4.28 -7.40
C PRO A 67 -10.73 5.01 -6.74
N ASP A 68 -10.56 4.75 -5.46
CA ASP A 68 -9.35 5.13 -4.78
C ASP A 68 -8.22 4.22 -5.25
N ARG A 69 -7.00 4.72 -5.25
CA ARG A 69 -5.84 3.95 -5.66
C ARG A 69 -4.85 3.83 -4.52
N ILE A 70 -4.34 2.63 -4.34
CA ILE A 70 -3.16 2.40 -3.50
C ILE A 70 -2.05 1.98 -4.45
N VAL A 71 -1.02 2.81 -4.52
CA VAL A 71 0.12 2.58 -5.42
C VAL A 71 1.29 2.05 -4.61
N VAL A 72 1.92 1.00 -5.12
CA VAL A 72 3.13 0.42 -4.52
C VAL A 72 4.25 0.59 -5.54
N TYR A 73 5.35 1.23 -5.13
CA TYR A 73 6.46 1.54 -6.03
C TYR A 73 7.55 0.48 -5.93
N ARG A 74 7.81 -0.20 -7.05
CA ARG A 74 8.75 -1.31 -7.10
C ARG A 74 10.18 -0.91 -6.78
N GLU A 75 10.73 0.06 -7.51
CA GLU A 75 12.15 0.42 -7.38
C GLU A 75 12.52 0.95 -6.00
N PRO A 76 11.71 1.80 -5.35
CA PRO A 76 11.98 2.18 -3.97
C PRO A 76 12.08 0.98 -3.02
N HIS A 77 11.21 -0.02 -3.18
CA HIS A 77 11.27 -1.23 -2.38
C HIS A 77 12.56 -2.01 -2.62
N LEU A 78 12.96 -2.15 -3.89
CA LEU A 78 14.18 -2.87 -4.23
C LEU A 78 15.43 -2.15 -3.74
N HIS A 79 15.38 -0.83 -3.68
CA HIS A 79 16.48 -0.01 -3.17
C HIS A 79 16.66 -0.20 -1.67
N GLU A 80 15.57 -0.32 -0.93
CA GLU A 80 15.56 -0.40 0.53
C GLU A 80 15.83 -1.82 1.04
N ALA A 81 15.24 -2.84 0.40
CA ALA A 81 15.32 -4.22 0.89
C ALA A 81 16.65 -4.88 0.51
N GLU A 82 17.23 -5.63 1.45
CA GLU A 82 18.49 -6.33 1.24
C GLU A 82 18.32 -7.68 0.55
N ASP A 83 17.19 -8.35 0.81
CA ASP A 83 16.91 -9.67 0.26
C ASP A 83 15.40 -9.85 0.07
N LEU A 84 14.99 -11.01 -0.42
CA LEU A 84 13.59 -11.29 -0.71
C LEU A 84 12.71 -11.30 0.54
N ASP A 85 13.22 -11.80 1.65
CA ASP A 85 12.46 -11.81 2.90
C ASP A 85 12.22 -10.39 3.39
N ALA A 86 13.25 -9.56 3.37
CA ALA A 86 13.13 -8.15 3.72
C ALA A 86 12.19 -7.42 2.75
N LEU A 87 12.22 -7.78 1.47
CA LEU A 87 11.31 -7.19 0.47
C LEU A 87 9.85 -7.51 0.80
N ARG A 88 9.55 -8.76 1.16
CA ARG A 88 8.19 -9.15 1.56
C ARG A 88 7.71 -8.38 2.78
N ASP A 89 8.57 -8.28 3.78
CA ASP A 89 8.25 -7.53 5.00
C ASP A 89 7.99 -6.06 4.69
N LEU A 90 8.79 -5.46 3.84
CA LEU A 90 8.65 -4.05 3.47
C LEU A 90 7.36 -3.81 2.69
N VAL A 91 7.03 -4.69 1.74
CA VAL A 91 5.76 -4.62 1.00
C VAL A 91 4.59 -4.74 1.97
N HIS A 92 4.66 -5.68 2.93
CA HIS A 92 3.63 -5.83 3.95
C HIS A 92 3.40 -4.51 4.71
N VAL A 93 4.48 -3.89 5.19
CA VAL A 93 4.41 -2.62 5.91
C VAL A 93 3.78 -1.54 5.04
N THR A 94 4.20 -1.44 3.77
CA THR A 94 3.65 -0.47 2.84
C THR A 94 2.15 -0.65 2.66
N LEU A 95 1.71 -1.88 2.43
CA LEU A 95 0.28 -2.17 2.26
C LEU A 95 -0.52 -1.79 3.49
N VAL A 96 -0.04 -2.15 4.67
CA VAL A 96 -0.72 -1.82 5.94
C VAL A 96 -0.85 -0.31 6.10
N HIS A 97 0.22 0.44 5.82
CA HIS A 97 0.21 1.90 5.93
C HIS A 97 -0.80 2.55 4.99
N GLU A 98 -0.83 2.13 3.73
CA GLU A 98 -1.73 2.75 2.75
C GLU A 98 -3.18 2.33 2.98
N ILE A 99 -3.43 1.11 3.42
CA ILE A 99 -4.77 0.67 3.81
C ILE A 99 -5.25 1.47 5.04
N ALA A 100 -4.34 1.75 5.97
CA ALA A 100 -4.67 2.59 7.12
C ALA A 100 -5.09 3.99 6.70
N HIS A 101 -4.42 4.56 5.70
CA HIS A 101 -4.82 5.87 5.14
C HIS A 101 -6.24 5.83 4.58
N PHE A 102 -6.59 4.75 3.88
CA PHE A 102 -7.97 4.57 3.39
C PHE A 102 -8.96 4.63 4.54
N HIS A 103 -8.68 3.98 5.66
CA HIS A 103 -9.55 3.97 6.83
C HIS A 103 -9.48 5.25 7.65
N GLY A 104 -8.61 6.19 7.31
CA GLY A 104 -8.42 7.42 8.06
C GLY A 104 -7.69 7.21 9.38
N ILE A 105 -6.86 6.18 9.45
CA ILE A 105 -6.11 5.82 10.66
C ILE A 105 -4.73 6.46 10.60
N ASP A 106 -4.35 7.18 11.65
CA ASP A 106 -3.00 7.76 11.75
C ASP A 106 -2.03 6.76 12.41
N ASP A 107 -0.75 7.14 12.46
CA ASP A 107 0.29 6.25 12.95
C ASP A 107 0.09 5.86 14.42
N ASP A 108 -0.36 6.78 15.26
CA ASP A 108 -0.63 6.49 16.67
C ASP A 108 -1.72 5.44 16.79
N ARG A 109 -2.77 5.59 16.02
CA ARG A 109 -3.87 4.62 16.03
C ARG A 109 -3.45 3.27 15.48
N LEU A 110 -2.54 3.26 14.49
CA LEU A 110 -1.97 2.01 13.97
C LEU A 110 -1.30 1.21 15.06
N HIS A 111 -0.49 1.87 15.89
CA HIS A 111 0.16 1.22 17.02
C HIS A 111 -0.85 0.67 18.02
N GLU A 112 -1.88 1.46 18.35
CA GLU A 112 -2.93 1.03 19.28
C GLU A 112 -3.65 -0.21 18.77
N LEU A 113 -3.89 -0.30 17.46
CA LEU A 113 -4.56 -1.44 16.85
C LEU A 113 -3.66 -2.65 16.64
N GLY A 114 -2.36 -2.50 16.83
CA GLY A 114 -1.40 -3.57 16.60
C GLY A 114 -1.11 -3.83 15.13
N TRP A 115 -1.37 -2.88 14.27
CA TRP A 115 -1.15 -3.01 12.82
C TRP A 115 0.25 -2.56 12.40
N ALA A 116 0.95 -1.86 13.25
CA ALA A 116 2.28 -1.34 12.93
C ALA A 116 3.39 -2.38 13.18
#